data_c236707de5b85b6eb3ee55c5dbfb17a0
#
_entry.id   c236707de5b85b6eb3ee55c5dbfb17a0
#
_cell.length_a   1.000
_cell.length_b   1.000
_cell.length_c   1.000
_cell.angle_alpha   90.00
_cell.angle_beta   90.00
_cell.angle_gamma   90.00
#
_symmetry.space_group_name_H-M   'P 1'
#
loop_
_entity.id
_entity.type
_entity.pdbx_description
1 polymer ?
#
loop_
_entity_poly.entity_id
_entity_poly.type
_entity_poly.pdbx_seq_one_letter_code
_entity_poly.pdbx_strand_id
1 'polypeptide(L)'
;MNSQNIIWKTDINDAVTASAEKRKPLLIFFTSQNVSTQLQNEIFATRDFEEWSRKNVILVKLDLSDPSISDASKEQNLRLKNAFGIEEIPQVCFSEVTSRKGKTNFNKLGLIGYTASGVKSWISESDLILNPE
;
A
#
# COMPACT_ATOMS: atom_id res chain seq x y z
N MET A 1 21.85 7.06 14.07
CA MET A 1 20.47 7.14 14.38
C MET A 1 19.58 6.44 13.36
N ASN A 2 18.66 5.73 13.85
CA ASN A 2 17.78 4.98 12.98
C ASN A 2 16.61 5.84 12.56
N SER A 3 16.41 5.96 11.26
CA SER A 3 15.31 6.77 10.72
C SER A 3 14.06 5.94 10.48
N GLN A 4 14.08 4.66 10.82
CA GLN A 4 13.00 3.76 10.50
C GLN A 4 11.85 3.90 11.48
N ASN A 5 10.97 4.86 11.22
CA ASN A 5 9.76 5.03 12.01
C ASN A 5 8.51 4.59 11.27
N ILE A 6 8.70 3.96 10.11
CA ILE A 6 7.59 3.45 9.32
C ILE A 6 7.28 2.04 9.76
N ILE A 7 6.01 1.79 10.01
CA ILE A 7 5.55 0.44 10.33
C ILE A 7 4.58 0.02 9.24
N TRP A 8 4.94 -1.01 8.51
CA TRP A 8 4.08 -1.60 7.50
C TRP A 8 3.23 -2.68 8.14
N LYS A 9 1.93 -2.57 7.98
CA LYS A 9 1.07 -3.68 8.35
C LYS A 9 1.20 -4.78 7.31
N THR A 10 0.96 -6.00 7.72
CA THR A 10 1.07 -7.14 6.81
C THR A 10 -0.27 -7.87 6.65
N ASP A 11 -1.28 -7.43 7.37
CA ASP A 11 -2.62 -8.00 7.31
C ASP A 11 -3.58 -6.90 6.88
N ILE A 12 -4.31 -7.15 5.79
CA ILE A 12 -5.21 -6.13 5.26
C ILE A 12 -6.32 -5.76 6.26
N ASN A 13 -6.72 -6.70 7.10
CA ASN A 13 -7.77 -6.42 8.08
C ASN A 13 -7.29 -5.44 9.15
N ASP A 14 -6.04 -5.58 9.57
CA ASP A 14 -5.44 -4.61 10.51
C ASP A 14 -5.34 -3.23 9.87
N ALA A 15 -4.99 -3.19 8.59
CA ALA A 15 -4.88 -1.93 7.87
C ALA A 15 -6.24 -1.25 7.73
N VAL A 16 -7.28 -2.02 7.48
CA VAL A 16 -8.64 -1.49 7.38
C VAL A 16 -9.06 -0.85 8.71
N THR A 17 -8.78 -1.52 9.81
CA THR A 17 -9.08 -0.98 11.13
C THR A 17 -8.35 0.33 11.38
N ALA A 18 -7.05 0.36 11.07
CA ALA A 18 -6.25 1.57 11.26
C ALA A 18 -6.73 2.70 10.36
N SER A 19 -7.12 2.38 9.14
CA SER A 19 -7.64 3.37 8.20
C SER A 19 -8.89 4.03 8.75
N ALA A 20 -9.79 3.23 9.31
CA ALA A 20 -11.03 3.76 9.89
C ALA A 20 -10.74 4.63 11.11
N GLU A 21 -9.82 4.20 11.96
CA GLU A 21 -9.50 4.92 13.19
C GLU A 21 -8.81 6.25 12.91
N LYS A 22 -7.90 6.26 11.96
CA LYS A 22 -7.08 7.44 11.68
C LYS A 22 -7.63 8.28 10.53
N ARG A 23 -8.66 7.79 9.86
CA ARG A 23 -9.30 8.48 8.74
C ARG A 23 -8.30 8.80 7.64
N LYS A 24 -7.52 7.79 7.26
CA LYS A 24 -6.53 7.90 6.20
C LYS A 24 -6.75 6.77 5.19
N PRO A 25 -6.53 7.04 3.90
CA PRO A 25 -6.61 5.97 2.92
C PRO A 25 -5.46 4.99 3.06
N LEU A 26 -5.61 3.86 2.41
CA LEU A 26 -4.58 2.82 2.40
C LEU A 26 -3.62 3.03 1.25
N LEU A 27 -2.34 2.80 1.53
CA LEU A 27 -1.34 2.53 0.50
C LEU A 27 -1.08 1.03 0.59
N ILE A 28 -1.53 0.28 -0.41
CA ILE A 28 -1.37 -1.17 -0.44
C ILE A 28 -0.26 -1.53 -1.40
N PHE A 29 0.81 -2.11 -0.87
CA PHE A 29 1.96 -2.51 -1.68
C PHE A 29 1.89 -4.01 -1.91
N PHE A 30 1.60 -4.40 -3.16
CA PHE A 30 1.60 -5.80 -3.56
C PHE A 30 2.97 -6.17 -4.07
N THR A 31 3.57 -7.20 -3.48
CA THR A 31 4.90 -7.61 -3.85
C THR A 31 5.05 -9.13 -3.73
N SER A 32 6.22 -9.63 -4.03
CA SER A 32 6.55 -11.04 -3.97
C SER A 32 8.07 -11.18 -3.88
N GLN A 33 8.52 -12.40 -3.67
CA GLN A 33 9.94 -12.65 -3.42
C GLN A 33 10.86 -12.34 -4.60
N ASN A 34 10.43 -12.65 -5.80
CA ASN A 34 11.30 -12.60 -6.97
C ASN A 34 10.99 -11.44 -7.90
N VAL A 35 10.57 -10.32 -7.35
CA VAL A 35 10.26 -9.13 -8.14
C VAL A 35 11.22 -8.01 -7.81
N SER A 36 11.19 -6.95 -8.61
CA SER A 36 12.06 -5.80 -8.43
C SER A 36 11.90 -5.19 -7.05
N THR A 37 13.02 -4.74 -6.46
CA THR A 37 13.03 -4.06 -5.17
C THR A 37 13.25 -2.57 -5.31
N GLN A 38 13.10 -2.02 -6.51
CA GLN A 38 13.36 -0.59 -6.73
C GLN A 38 12.44 0.31 -5.92
N LEU A 39 11.14 -0.04 -5.83
CA LEU A 39 10.23 0.75 -5.00
C LEU A 39 10.70 0.79 -3.55
N GLN A 40 11.10 -0.36 -3.03
CA GLN A 40 11.53 -0.45 -1.64
C GLN A 40 12.82 0.32 -1.40
N ASN A 41 13.80 0.17 -2.30
CA ASN A 41 15.12 0.74 -2.11
C ASN A 41 15.20 2.23 -2.44
N GLU A 42 14.47 2.66 -3.45
CA GLU A 42 14.63 4.03 -3.96
C GLU A 42 13.51 4.96 -3.54
N ILE A 43 12.33 4.43 -3.18
CA ILE A 43 11.21 5.26 -2.79
C ILE A 43 10.93 5.09 -1.29
N PHE A 44 10.59 3.86 -0.87
CA PHE A 44 10.12 3.63 0.50
C PHE A 44 11.21 3.82 1.55
N ALA A 45 12.48 3.61 1.20
CA ALA A 45 13.58 3.74 2.15
C ALA A 45 14.05 5.18 2.34
N THR A 46 13.36 6.15 1.77
CA THR A 46 13.76 7.55 1.88
C THR A 46 13.05 8.25 3.03
N ARG A 47 13.71 9.30 3.55
CA ARG A 47 13.10 10.12 4.58
C ARG A 47 11.88 10.85 4.05
N ASP A 48 11.92 11.29 2.81
CA ASP A 48 10.79 11.99 2.20
C ASP A 48 9.55 11.11 2.20
N PHE A 49 9.69 9.86 1.81
CA PHE A 49 8.57 8.93 1.83
C PHE A 49 8.10 8.68 3.25
N GLU A 50 9.03 8.50 4.17
CA GLU A 50 8.67 8.23 5.56
C GLU A 50 7.79 9.34 6.13
N GLU A 51 8.19 10.59 5.94
CA GLU A 51 7.43 11.72 6.44
C GLU A 51 6.09 11.86 5.75
N TRP A 52 6.09 11.73 4.44
CA TRP A 52 4.87 11.85 3.66
C TRP A 52 3.85 10.76 4.02
N SER A 53 4.32 9.52 4.12
CA SER A 53 3.42 8.39 4.38
C SER A 53 2.80 8.48 5.75
N ARG A 54 3.57 8.92 6.73
CA ARG A 54 3.07 9.04 8.11
C ARG A 54 1.90 10.01 8.21
N LYS A 55 1.91 11.03 7.37
CA LYS A 55 0.86 12.06 7.39
C LYS A 55 -0.35 11.70 6.54
N ASN A 56 -0.17 10.87 5.53
CA ASN A 56 -1.17 10.77 4.47
C ASN A 56 -1.84 9.43 4.33
N VAL A 57 -1.20 8.34 4.71
CA VAL A 57 -1.73 7.00 4.41
C VAL A 57 -1.46 6.02 5.54
N ILE A 58 -2.16 4.89 5.46
CA ILE A 58 -1.86 3.71 6.27
C ILE A 58 -1.14 2.74 5.34
N LEU A 59 0.01 2.26 5.76
CA LEU A 59 0.86 1.41 4.94
C LEU A 59 0.57 -0.07 5.20
N VAL A 60 0.31 -0.81 4.14
CA VAL A 60 0.16 -2.27 4.25
C VAL A 60 0.90 -2.92 3.10
N LYS A 61 1.69 -3.94 3.44
CA LYS A 61 2.49 -4.70 2.47
C LYS A 61 1.91 -6.09 2.38
N LEU A 62 1.51 -6.47 1.19
CA LEU A 62 0.97 -7.81 0.93
C LEU A 62 1.95 -8.56 0.05
N ASP A 63 2.76 -9.40 0.69
CA ASP A 63 3.74 -10.24 0.01
C ASP A 63 3.06 -11.53 -0.39
N LEU A 64 2.80 -11.69 -1.68
CA LEU A 64 2.04 -12.83 -2.20
C LEU A 64 2.81 -14.14 -2.10
N SER A 65 4.10 -14.08 -1.80
CA SER A 65 4.94 -15.26 -1.65
C SER A 65 5.25 -15.62 -0.20
N ASP A 66 4.67 -14.87 0.76
CA ASP A 66 4.98 -15.07 2.18
C ASP A 66 4.49 -16.44 2.64
N PRO A 67 5.40 -17.35 3.06
CA PRO A 67 4.97 -18.69 3.49
C PRO A 67 4.41 -18.71 4.92
N SER A 68 4.53 -17.61 5.65
CA SER A 68 4.13 -17.59 7.06
C SER A 68 2.65 -17.25 7.25
N ILE A 69 1.97 -16.77 6.23
CA ILE A 69 0.56 -16.42 6.36
C ILE A 69 -0.34 -17.61 6.02
N SER A 70 -1.55 -17.58 6.55
CA SER A 70 -2.51 -18.66 6.33
C SER A 70 -2.97 -18.71 4.87
N ASP A 71 -3.50 -19.86 4.47
CA ASP A 71 -4.07 -20.01 3.13
C ASP A 71 -5.23 -19.05 2.91
N ALA A 72 -6.02 -18.81 3.95
CA ALA A 72 -7.12 -17.85 3.87
C ALA A 72 -6.61 -16.45 3.58
N SER A 73 -5.52 -16.05 4.24
CA SER A 73 -4.93 -14.73 4.00
C SER A 73 -4.35 -14.62 2.61
N LYS A 74 -3.70 -15.68 2.14
CA LYS A 74 -3.17 -15.69 0.76
C LYS A 74 -4.29 -15.50 -0.25
N GLU A 75 -5.38 -16.22 -0.06
CA GLU A 75 -6.52 -16.12 -0.96
C GLU A 75 -7.13 -14.74 -0.93
N GLN A 76 -7.26 -14.16 0.26
CA GLN A 76 -7.79 -12.81 0.41
C GLN A 76 -6.91 -11.80 -0.34
N ASN A 77 -5.59 -11.92 -0.20
CA ASN A 77 -4.66 -11.01 -0.86
C ASN A 77 -4.75 -11.12 -2.37
N LEU A 78 -4.90 -12.33 -2.89
CA LEU A 78 -5.05 -12.53 -4.33
C LEU A 78 -6.37 -11.96 -4.85
N ARG A 79 -7.44 -12.11 -4.07
CA ARG A 79 -8.73 -11.53 -4.46
C ARG A 79 -8.64 -10.01 -4.53
N LEU A 80 -7.96 -9.40 -3.57
CA LEU A 80 -7.78 -7.95 -3.58
C LEU A 80 -6.97 -7.52 -4.79
N LYS A 81 -5.89 -8.22 -5.07
CA LYS A 81 -5.07 -7.92 -6.24
C LYS A 81 -5.92 -7.93 -7.51
N ASN A 82 -6.74 -8.97 -7.66
CA ASN A 82 -7.59 -9.10 -8.84
C ASN A 82 -8.69 -8.06 -8.87
N ALA A 83 -9.28 -7.76 -7.71
CA ALA A 83 -10.35 -6.76 -7.63
C ALA A 83 -9.85 -5.37 -8.01
N PHE A 84 -8.61 -5.05 -7.68
CA PHE A 84 -8.02 -3.76 -8.04
C PHE A 84 -7.49 -3.73 -9.48
N GLY A 85 -7.56 -4.85 -10.20
CA GLY A 85 -7.10 -4.90 -11.58
C GLY A 85 -5.60 -4.90 -11.73
N ILE A 86 -4.89 -5.37 -10.72
CA ILE A 86 -3.43 -5.39 -10.75
C ILE A 86 -2.97 -6.64 -11.49
N GLU A 87 -2.26 -6.44 -12.60
CA GLU A 87 -1.78 -7.54 -13.41
C GLU A 87 -0.31 -7.83 -13.19
N GLU A 88 0.46 -6.81 -12.81
CA GLU A 88 1.90 -6.96 -12.60
C GLU A 88 2.26 -6.49 -11.19
N ILE A 89 3.23 -7.16 -10.58
CA ILE A 89 3.78 -6.76 -9.30
C ILE A 89 5.29 -6.56 -9.46
N PRO A 90 5.92 -5.68 -8.67
CA PRO A 90 5.35 -4.92 -7.55
C PRO A 90 4.47 -3.76 -8.02
N GLN A 91 3.48 -3.45 -7.23
CA GLN A 91 2.54 -2.39 -7.57
C GLN A 91 1.97 -1.78 -6.30
N VAL A 92 1.70 -0.49 -6.33
CA VAL A 92 1.05 0.22 -5.23
C VAL A 92 -0.36 0.58 -5.65
N CYS A 93 -1.32 0.30 -4.77
CA CYS A 93 -2.71 0.69 -4.97
C CYS A 93 -3.13 1.60 -3.82
N PHE A 94 -3.66 2.76 -4.14
CA PHE A 94 -4.27 3.62 -3.14
C PHE A 94 -5.77 3.35 -3.11
N SER A 95 -6.32 3.20 -1.91
CA SER A 95 -7.73 2.88 -1.75
C SER A 95 -8.29 3.51 -0.50
N GLU A 96 -9.48 4.07 -0.60
CA GLU A 96 -10.27 4.40 0.58
C GLU A 96 -10.98 3.15 1.05
N VAL A 97 -11.35 3.15 2.33
CA VAL A 97 -12.03 2.02 2.93
C VAL A 97 -13.22 2.52 3.69
N THR A 98 -14.36 1.86 3.50
CA THR A 98 -15.52 2.09 4.33
C THR A 98 -15.95 0.76 4.92
N SER A 99 -16.41 0.82 6.18
CA SER A 99 -16.86 -0.38 6.86
C SER A 99 -18.25 -0.11 7.43
N ARG A 100 -19.22 -0.95 7.03
CA ARG A 100 -20.59 -0.82 7.48
C ARG A 100 -21.15 -2.19 7.78
N LYS A 101 -21.70 -2.34 8.99
CA LYS A 101 -22.39 -3.56 9.39
C LYS A 101 -21.55 -4.80 9.12
N GLY A 102 -20.26 -4.71 9.42
CA GLY A 102 -19.35 -5.81 9.24
C GLY A 102 -18.86 -6.03 7.82
N LYS A 103 -19.28 -5.18 6.87
CA LYS A 103 -18.81 -5.28 5.49
C LYS A 103 -17.80 -4.21 5.20
N THR A 104 -16.69 -4.61 4.57
CA THR A 104 -15.63 -3.70 4.15
C THR A 104 -15.73 -3.47 2.65
N ASN A 105 -15.77 -2.21 2.27
CA ASN A 105 -15.75 -1.83 0.86
C ASN A 105 -14.51 -1.02 0.58
N PHE A 106 -13.83 -1.36 -0.51
CA PHE A 106 -12.64 -0.67 -0.96
C PHE A 106 -13.01 0.21 -2.15
N ASN A 107 -12.62 1.48 -2.07
CA ASN A 107 -12.80 2.40 -3.17
C ASN A 107 -11.43 2.72 -3.75
N LYS A 108 -11.09 2.10 -4.87
CA LYS A 108 -9.80 2.27 -5.52
C LYS A 108 -9.64 3.71 -5.99
N LEU A 109 -8.52 4.33 -5.59
CA LEU A 109 -8.19 5.68 -6.02
C LEU A 109 -7.26 5.68 -7.23
N GLY A 110 -6.30 4.75 -7.27
CA GLY A 110 -5.41 4.63 -8.41
C GLY A 110 -4.23 3.73 -8.10
N LEU A 111 -3.44 3.48 -9.15
CA LEU A 111 -2.25 2.63 -9.07
C LEU A 111 -1.03 3.46 -9.41
N ILE A 112 0.10 3.15 -8.77
CA ILE A 112 1.37 3.73 -9.12
C ILE A 112 2.47 2.72 -8.87
N GLY A 113 3.32 2.54 -9.90
CA GLY A 113 4.47 1.66 -9.78
C GLY A 113 5.73 2.46 -9.53
N TYR A 114 6.86 1.82 -9.79
CA TYR A 114 8.15 2.50 -9.69
C TYR A 114 8.31 3.48 -10.83
N THR A 115 8.83 4.67 -10.53
CA THR A 115 9.23 5.63 -11.55
C THR A 115 10.68 6.03 -11.29
N ALA A 116 11.44 6.19 -12.35
CA ALA A 116 12.85 6.55 -12.24
C ALA A 116 13.05 8.04 -11.94
N SER A 117 11.96 8.79 -11.83
CA SER A 117 12.03 10.25 -11.59
C SER A 117 12.35 10.63 -10.15
N GLY A 118 12.43 9.64 -9.26
CA GLY A 118 12.81 9.86 -7.87
C GLY A 118 11.62 10.00 -6.94
N VAL A 119 11.92 10.09 -5.64
CA VAL A 119 10.89 10.03 -4.61
C VAL A 119 9.99 11.25 -4.64
N LYS A 120 10.51 12.42 -4.92
CA LYS A 120 9.67 13.63 -4.92
C LYS A 120 8.62 13.58 -6.02
N SER A 121 9.01 13.10 -7.19
CA SER A 121 8.09 12.92 -8.30
C SER A 121 7.05 11.86 -7.96
N TRP A 122 7.49 10.76 -7.36
CA TRP A 122 6.61 9.68 -6.95
C TRP A 122 5.55 10.19 -5.97
N ILE A 123 5.98 11.00 -5.00
CA ILE A 123 5.07 11.58 -4.02
C ILE A 123 4.09 12.54 -4.68
N SER A 124 4.56 13.37 -5.62
CA SER A 124 3.67 14.29 -6.32
C SER A 124 2.59 13.56 -7.09
N GLU A 125 2.95 12.49 -7.78
CA GLU A 125 1.97 11.68 -8.50
C GLU A 125 0.99 11.01 -7.55
N SER A 126 1.50 10.54 -6.43
CA SER A 126 0.65 9.92 -5.41
C SER A 126 -0.34 10.91 -4.82
N ASP A 127 0.10 12.14 -4.58
CA ASP A 127 -0.78 13.19 -4.09
C ASP A 127 -1.91 13.47 -5.07
N LEU A 128 -1.63 13.43 -6.37
CA LEU A 128 -2.67 13.62 -7.37
C LEU A 128 -3.68 12.49 -7.38
N ILE A 129 -3.22 11.27 -7.09
CA ILE A 129 -4.12 10.13 -6.99
C ILE A 129 -5.01 10.27 -5.75
N LEU A 130 -4.41 10.68 -4.64
CA LEU A 130 -5.13 10.80 -3.37
C LEU A 130 -6.08 11.99 -3.35
N ASN A 131 -5.69 13.08 -4.00
CA ASN A 131 -6.46 14.33 -4.00
C ASN A 131 -6.56 14.87 -5.42
N PRO A 132 -7.34 14.21 -6.27
CA PRO A 132 -7.51 14.69 -7.66
C PRO A 132 -8.29 16.00 -7.65
N GLU A 133 -7.93 16.87 -8.57
CA GLU A 133 -8.62 18.15 -8.65
C GLU A 133 -9.70 18.18 -9.69
#